data_b064c2bc2a5dbf1e6f4dca39fdce4984
#
_entry.id   b064c2bc2a5dbf1e6f4dca39fdce4984
#
_cell.length_a   1.000
_cell.length_b   1.000
_cell.length_c   1.000
_cell.angle_alpha   90.00
_cell.angle_beta   90.00
_cell.angle_gamma   90.00
#
_symmetry.space_group_name_H-M   'P 1'
#
loop_
_entity.id
_entity.type
_entity.pdbx_description
1 polymer ?
#
loop_
_entity_poly.entity_id
_entity_poly.type
_entity_poly.pdbx_seq_one_letter_code
_entity_poly.pdbx_strand_id
1 'polypeptide(L)'
;MINVLIVDDHPSVGQGTKTIIETETDIKARVVTVVNEAMEIIKNDNFEIYLIDLYMPEINGIELTKMILKVDPEARVLIYSGFDLIAHYNFLIEAGVAGLISKTATKEQLIIAIRCAMRDEAVIPLQLLTQLRRINTEPSSSEGKQNLGDISLSSKEQQILDGIANGLTNKVIAIDLRMSQRTIEYHLTKIFLKLGVGSRTEALLKAKEFGLLSKQLM
;
A
#
# COMPACT_ATOMS: atom_id res chain seq x y z
N MET A 1 10.42 21.09 14.42
CA MET A 1 11.23 20.16 13.60
C MET A 1 10.30 19.02 13.27
N ILE A 2 10.23 18.62 12.00
CA ILE A 2 9.36 17.53 11.56
C ILE A 2 10.18 16.24 11.53
N ASN A 3 9.82 15.26 12.37
CA ASN A 3 10.46 13.94 12.38
C ASN A 3 9.69 13.00 11.46
N VAL A 4 10.39 12.43 10.47
CA VAL A 4 9.81 11.54 9.46
C VAL A 4 10.36 10.13 9.64
N LEU A 5 9.50 9.13 9.79
CA LEU A 5 9.88 7.73 9.68
C LEU A 5 9.67 7.27 8.24
N ILE A 6 10.75 6.83 7.61
CA ILE A 6 10.71 6.23 6.27
C ILE A 6 10.77 4.71 6.43
N VAL A 7 9.76 4.01 5.93
CA VAL A 7 9.73 2.54 5.92
C VAL A 7 9.73 2.07 4.47
N ASP A 8 10.85 1.52 4.03
CA ASP A 8 11.06 1.09 2.64
C ASP A 8 12.05 -0.08 2.64
N ASP A 9 11.66 -1.23 2.13
CA ASP A 9 12.50 -2.43 2.08
C ASP A 9 13.69 -2.33 1.11
N HIS A 10 13.82 -1.21 0.38
CA HIS A 10 14.97 -0.88 -0.44
C HIS A 10 15.86 0.15 0.28
N PRO A 11 17.00 -0.27 0.87
CA PRO A 11 17.85 0.63 1.65
C PRO A 11 18.32 1.85 0.87
N SER A 12 18.65 1.68 -0.42
CA SER A 12 19.13 2.78 -1.28
C SER A 12 18.03 3.81 -1.56
N VAL A 13 16.77 3.39 -1.70
CA VAL A 13 15.64 4.29 -1.90
C VAL A 13 15.37 5.07 -0.61
N GLY A 14 15.28 4.37 0.54
CA GLY A 14 15.07 5.01 1.83
C GLY A 14 16.16 6.04 2.15
N GLN A 15 17.44 5.70 1.96
CA GLN A 15 18.55 6.63 2.20
C GLN A 15 18.56 7.81 1.22
N GLY A 16 18.26 7.56 -0.06
CA GLY A 16 18.10 8.62 -1.06
C GLY A 16 16.98 9.59 -0.68
N THR A 17 15.84 9.07 -0.29
CA THR A 17 14.68 9.86 0.16
C THR A 17 15.02 10.67 1.40
N LYS A 18 15.68 10.07 2.41
CA LYS A 18 16.19 10.78 3.58
C LYS A 18 17.08 11.94 3.18
N THR A 19 18.07 11.71 2.32
CA THR A 19 18.99 12.78 1.86
C THR A 19 18.23 13.92 1.19
N ILE A 20 17.20 13.60 0.41
CA ILE A 20 16.37 14.60 -0.27
C ILE A 20 15.61 15.46 0.74
N ILE A 21 14.90 14.85 1.70
CA ILE A 21 14.05 15.61 2.62
C ILE A 21 14.86 16.36 3.68
N GLU A 22 16.01 15.83 4.11
CA GLU A 22 16.92 16.51 5.07
C GLU A 22 17.70 17.68 4.45
N THR A 23 17.54 17.99 3.15
CA THR A 23 17.97 19.29 2.62
C THR A 23 17.16 20.45 3.19
N GLU A 24 15.97 20.19 3.74
CA GLU A 24 15.18 21.13 4.53
C GLU A 24 15.70 21.08 5.99
N THR A 25 16.10 22.23 6.52
CA THR A 25 16.72 22.33 7.84
C THR A 25 15.79 22.00 9.01
N ASP A 26 14.48 22.03 8.76
CA ASP A 26 13.41 21.76 9.73
C ASP A 26 12.86 20.31 9.64
N ILE A 27 13.43 19.44 8.78
CA ILE A 27 13.03 18.04 8.63
C ILE A 27 14.18 17.11 9.05
N LYS A 28 13.86 16.10 9.84
CA LYS A 28 14.74 14.98 10.17
C LYS A 28 14.09 13.67 9.82
N ALA A 29 14.88 12.72 9.29
CA ALA A 29 14.36 11.43 8.88
C ALA A 29 15.14 10.25 9.47
N ARG A 30 14.39 9.22 9.85
CA ARG A 30 14.93 7.90 10.20
C ARG A 30 14.46 6.91 9.13
N VAL A 31 15.34 6.04 8.66
CA VAL A 31 15.02 5.00 7.67
C VAL A 31 15.03 3.65 8.37
N VAL A 32 14.01 2.85 8.06
CA VAL A 32 13.87 1.46 8.52
C VAL A 32 13.50 0.61 7.33
N THR A 33 14.12 -0.56 7.23
CA THR A 33 13.93 -1.47 6.09
C THR A 33 13.19 -2.76 6.46
N VAL A 34 12.91 -2.95 7.74
CA VAL A 34 12.24 -4.14 8.29
C VAL A 34 11.01 -3.70 9.09
N VAL A 35 9.85 -4.25 8.74
CA VAL A 35 8.56 -3.83 9.34
C VAL A 35 8.52 -4.06 10.85
N ASN A 36 9.06 -5.18 11.34
CA ASN A 36 9.07 -5.46 12.78
C ASN A 36 9.89 -4.43 13.57
N GLU A 37 11.04 -3.99 13.03
CA GLU A 37 11.83 -2.90 13.59
C GLU A 37 11.05 -1.58 13.57
N ALA A 38 10.34 -1.29 12.47
CA ALA A 38 9.49 -0.10 12.37
C ALA A 38 8.45 -0.06 13.49
N MET A 39 7.77 -1.18 13.77
CA MET A 39 6.76 -1.26 14.82
C MET A 39 7.33 -1.10 16.24
N GLU A 40 8.55 -1.56 16.49
CA GLU A 40 9.23 -1.31 17.76
C GLU A 40 9.58 0.17 17.95
N ILE A 41 10.07 0.80 16.88
CA ILE A 41 10.41 2.23 16.87
C ILE A 41 9.17 3.09 17.09
N ILE A 42 8.06 2.81 16.38
CA ILE A 42 6.78 3.54 16.47
C ILE A 42 6.20 3.51 17.90
N LYS A 43 6.45 2.44 18.65
CA LYS A 43 5.99 2.36 20.06
C LYS A 43 6.84 3.19 21.04
N ASN A 44 8.07 3.48 20.69
CA ASN A 44 9.04 4.10 21.59
C ASN A 44 9.40 5.54 21.23
N ASP A 45 9.27 5.89 19.94
CA ASP A 45 9.64 7.20 19.40
C ASP A 45 8.42 7.84 18.73
N ASN A 46 8.35 9.18 18.75
CA ASN A 46 7.28 9.94 18.10
C ASN A 46 7.75 10.49 16.75
N PHE A 47 6.91 10.31 15.75
CA PHE A 47 7.11 10.88 14.40
C PHE A 47 5.86 11.65 13.99
N GLU A 48 6.06 12.80 13.38
CA GLU A 48 4.96 13.61 12.84
C GLU A 48 4.46 13.04 11.51
N ILE A 49 5.35 12.41 10.73
CA ILE A 49 5.05 11.85 9.41
C ILE A 49 5.62 10.44 9.29
N TYR A 50 4.84 9.55 8.72
CA TYR A 50 5.25 8.22 8.31
C TYR A 50 5.22 8.14 6.78
N LEU A 51 6.37 7.94 6.15
CA LEU A 51 6.52 7.78 4.70
C LEU A 51 6.75 6.30 4.41
N ILE A 52 5.75 5.61 3.87
CA ILE A 52 5.71 4.14 3.81
C ILE A 52 5.64 3.66 2.38
N ASP A 53 6.54 2.73 2.00
CA ASP A 53 6.37 2.01 0.73
C ASP A 53 5.13 1.12 0.79
N LEU A 54 4.40 1.08 -0.32
CA LEU A 54 3.21 0.24 -0.44
C LEU A 54 3.57 -1.25 -0.53
N TYR A 55 4.66 -1.57 -1.22
CA TYR A 55 5.02 -2.94 -1.58
C TYR A 55 6.26 -3.41 -0.82
N MET A 56 6.04 -3.94 0.36
CA MET A 56 7.08 -4.52 1.20
C MET A 56 6.86 -6.02 1.43
N PRO A 57 7.91 -6.81 1.67
CA PRO A 57 7.79 -8.20 2.08
C PRO A 57 7.02 -8.34 3.41
N GLU A 58 6.37 -9.48 3.60
CA GLU A 58 5.64 -9.88 4.81
C GLU A 58 4.38 -9.07 5.07
N ILE A 59 4.48 -7.75 5.22
CA ILE A 59 3.37 -6.83 5.50
C ILE A 59 3.42 -5.68 4.49
N ASN A 60 2.31 -5.43 3.81
CA ASN A 60 2.21 -4.31 2.87
C ASN A 60 1.99 -2.97 3.59
N GLY A 61 2.20 -1.86 2.85
CA GLY A 61 2.05 -0.52 3.42
C GLY A 61 0.65 -0.19 3.94
N ILE A 62 -0.41 -0.82 3.43
CA ILE A 62 -1.79 -0.64 3.93
C ILE A 62 -1.94 -1.28 5.31
N GLU A 63 -1.45 -2.51 5.47
CA GLU A 63 -1.49 -3.20 6.75
C GLU A 63 -0.67 -2.46 7.80
N LEU A 64 0.54 -2.02 7.43
CA LEU A 64 1.38 -1.21 8.32
C LEU A 64 0.68 0.10 8.70
N THR A 65 0.03 0.79 7.75
CA THR A 65 -0.77 1.99 8.04
C THR A 65 -1.84 1.70 9.10
N LYS A 66 -2.62 0.64 8.93
CA LYS A 66 -3.64 0.24 9.91
C LYS A 66 -3.06 -0.08 11.29
N MET A 67 -1.87 -0.69 11.33
CA MET A 67 -1.17 -0.97 12.59
C MET A 67 -0.70 0.31 13.26
N ILE A 68 -0.14 1.26 12.51
CA ILE A 68 0.27 2.58 13.02
C ILE A 68 -0.93 3.32 13.61
N LEU A 69 -2.01 3.44 12.85
CA LEU A 69 -3.22 4.16 13.28
C LEU A 69 -3.94 3.51 14.49
N LYS A 70 -3.69 2.23 14.77
CA LYS A 70 -4.15 1.60 16.03
C LYS A 70 -3.31 2.04 17.24
N VAL A 71 -2.04 2.35 17.04
CA VAL A 71 -1.12 2.82 18.10
C VAL A 71 -1.26 4.32 18.29
N ASP A 72 -1.30 5.06 17.18
CA ASP A 72 -1.44 6.52 17.13
C ASP A 72 -2.50 6.90 16.09
N PRO A 73 -3.75 7.16 16.52
CA PRO A 73 -4.84 7.55 15.62
C PRO A 73 -4.62 8.88 14.88
N GLU A 74 -3.75 9.75 15.39
CA GLU A 74 -3.41 11.05 14.79
C GLU A 74 -2.19 10.97 13.85
N ALA A 75 -1.62 9.77 13.66
CA ALA A 75 -0.47 9.56 12.80
C ALA A 75 -0.77 9.95 11.35
N ARG A 76 0.11 10.72 10.74
CA ARG A 76 -0.01 11.14 9.34
C ARG A 76 0.82 10.22 8.45
N VAL A 77 0.14 9.27 7.82
CA VAL A 77 0.78 8.28 6.95
C VAL A 77 0.68 8.70 5.49
N LEU A 78 1.82 8.86 4.84
CA LEU A 78 1.96 9.11 3.41
C LEU A 78 2.45 7.83 2.73
N ILE A 79 1.72 7.32 1.76
CA ILE A 79 2.17 6.19 0.94
C ILE A 79 3.09 6.73 -0.16
N TYR A 80 4.30 6.17 -0.24
CA TYR A 80 5.34 6.55 -1.19
C TYR A 80 5.70 5.37 -2.07
N SER A 81 5.15 5.32 -3.29
CA SER A 81 5.21 4.12 -4.15
C SER A 81 5.70 4.43 -5.55
N GLY A 82 6.45 3.49 -6.14
CA GLY A 82 6.89 3.51 -7.54
C GLY A 82 5.81 3.09 -8.54
N PHE A 83 4.62 2.71 -8.07
CA PHE A 83 3.55 2.17 -8.90
C PHE A 83 2.35 3.11 -9.00
N ASP A 84 1.48 2.83 -9.99
CA ASP A 84 0.23 3.55 -10.15
C ASP A 84 -0.70 3.26 -8.95
N LEU A 85 -0.94 4.28 -8.15
CA LEU A 85 -1.79 4.22 -6.95
C LEU A 85 -3.27 4.45 -7.28
N ILE A 86 -3.59 4.85 -8.53
CA ILE A 86 -4.95 5.25 -8.92
C ILE A 86 -5.92 4.08 -8.80
N ALA A 87 -5.50 2.89 -9.22
CA ALA A 87 -6.33 1.69 -9.17
C ALA A 87 -6.68 1.23 -7.73
N HIS A 88 -5.98 1.74 -6.72
CA HIS A 88 -6.07 1.28 -5.33
C HIS A 88 -6.48 2.38 -4.35
N TYR A 89 -6.85 3.54 -4.89
CA TYR A 89 -7.10 4.75 -4.11
C TYR A 89 -8.12 4.55 -2.99
N ASN A 90 -9.26 3.93 -3.28
CA ASN A 90 -10.30 3.73 -2.28
C ASN A 90 -9.80 2.93 -1.07
N PHE A 91 -9.05 1.85 -1.31
CA PHE A 91 -8.47 1.03 -0.22
C PHE A 91 -7.45 1.80 0.62
N LEU A 92 -6.68 2.69 -0.02
CA LEU A 92 -5.71 3.53 0.66
C LEU A 92 -6.41 4.58 1.55
N ILE A 93 -7.46 5.20 1.05
CA ILE A 93 -8.26 6.15 1.83
C ILE A 93 -9.00 5.45 2.98
N GLU A 94 -9.61 4.29 2.74
CA GLU A 94 -10.25 3.48 3.79
C GLU A 94 -9.26 3.02 4.87
N ALA A 95 -7.99 2.84 4.51
CA ALA A 95 -6.93 2.53 5.47
C ALA A 95 -6.53 3.73 6.33
N GLY A 96 -6.97 4.95 6.00
CA GLY A 96 -6.68 6.17 6.74
C GLY A 96 -5.38 6.87 6.34
N VAL A 97 -4.90 6.69 5.08
CA VAL A 97 -3.70 7.41 4.63
C VAL A 97 -3.96 8.91 4.50
N ALA A 98 -3.00 9.74 4.91
CA ALA A 98 -3.04 11.19 4.79
C ALA A 98 -2.67 11.69 3.38
N GLY A 99 -2.02 10.86 2.56
CA GLY A 99 -1.67 11.24 1.18
C GLY A 99 -0.93 10.16 0.42
N LEU A 100 -0.81 10.39 -0.90
CA LEU A 100 -0.21 9.46 -1.84
C LEU A 100 0.85 10.20 -2.67
N ILE A 101 2.07 9.66 -2.72
CA ILE A 101 3.19 10.26 -3.42
C ILE A 101 3.86 9.20 -4.30
N SER A 102 4.14 9.56 -5.55
CA SER A 102 4.95 8.71 -6.44
C SER A 102 6.43 8.77 -6.05
N LYS A 103 7.15 7.65 -6.12
CA LYS A 103 8.62 7.62 -6.02
C LYS A 103 9.32 8.35 -7.19
N THR A 104 8.55 8.71 -8.24
CA THR A 104 9.02 9.58 -9.34
C THR A 104 8.75 11.07 -9.09
N ALA A 105 8.14 11.43 -7.95
CA ALA A 105 7.90 12.82 -7.58
C ALA A 105 9.22 13.59 -7.43
N THR A 106 9.19 14.87 -7.79
CA THR A 106 10.34 15.75 -7.55
C THR A 106 10.54 16.00 -6.06
N LYS A 107 11.72 16.49 -5.68
CA LYS A 107 12.00 16.92 -4.31
C LYS A 107 10.91 17.90 -3.81
N GLU A 108 10.57 18.89 -4.62
CA GLU A 108 9.60 19.92 -4.25
C GLU A 108 8.23 19.33 -3.97
N GLN A 109 7.78 18.36 -4.81
CA GLN A 109 6.51 17.66 -4.62
C GLN A 109 6.49 16.85 -3.32
N LEU A 110 7.59 16.16 -3.01
CA LEU A 110 7.72 15.39 -1.78
C LEU A 110 7.67 16.30 -0.55
N ILE A 111 8.43 17.39 -0.54
CA ILE A 111 8.44 18.35 0.57
C ILE A 111 7.06 19.02 0.73
N ILE A 112 6.41 19.41 -0.37
CA ILE A 112 5.05 19.98 -0.33
C ILE A 112 4.09 18.98 0.31
N ALA A 113 4.13 17.71 -0.06
CA ALA A 113 3.24 16.68 0.48
C ALA A 113 3.45 16.49 2.00
N ILE A 114 4.70 16.46 2.47
CA ILE A 114 5.03 16.40 3.90
C ILE A 114 4.45 17.63 4.64
N ARG A 115 4.64 18.83 4.08
CA ARG A 115 4.15 20.07 4.71
C ARG A 115 2.62 20.19 4.66
N CYS A 116 1.97 19.70 3.61
CA CYS A 116 0.51 19.62 3.53
C CYS A 116 -0.04 18.67 4.61
N ALA A 117 0.53 17.48 4.75
CA ALA A 117 0.11 16.53 5.78
C ALA A 117 0.24 17.12 7.20
N MET A 118 1.27 17.93 7.46
CA MET A 118 1.42 18.65 8.74
C MET A 118 0.31 19.67 9.02
N ARG A 119 -0.41 20.10 7.99
CA ARG A 119 -1.57 21.02 8.11
C ARG A 119 -2.91 20.32 7.96
N ASP A 120 -2.91 18.98 8.01
CA ASP A 120 -4.10 18.15 7.75
C ASP A 120 -4.69 18.35 6.35
N GLU A 121 -3.83 18.70 5.39
CA GLU A 121 -4.14 18.85 3.97
C GLU A 121 -3.57 17.65 3.20
N ALA A 122 -4.29 17.17 2.17
CA ALA A 122 -3.83 16.08 1.32
C ALA A 122 -3.41 16.59 -0.06
N VAL A 123 -2.27 16.10 -0.58
CA VAL A 123 -1.90 16.23 -1.98
C VAL A 123 -2.26 14.93 -2.69
N ILE A 124 -3.15 15.02 -3.67
CA ILE A 124 -3.61 13.88 -4.46
C ILE A 124 -3.42 14.16 -5.96
N PRO A 125 -3.12 13.14 -6.78
CA PRO A 125 -3.07 13.30 -8.23
C PRO A 125 -4.40 13.80 -8.80
N LEU A 126 -4.36 14.73 -9.76
CA LEU A 126 -5.57 15.30 -10.38
C LEU A 126 -6.50 14.25 -10.98
N GLN A 127 -5.95 13.15 -11.47
CA GLN A 127 -6.71 12.02 -12.01
C GLN A 127 -7.64 11.41 -10.96
N LEU A 128 -7.21 11.31 -9.70
CA LEU A 128 -8.02 10.83 -8.58
C LEU A 128 -9.17 11.78 -8.25
N LEU A 129 -8.91 13.08 -8.28
CA LEU A 129 -9.95 14.09 -8.09
C LEU A 129 -11.07 13.96 -9.15
N THR A 130 -10.69 13.58 -10.37
CA THR A 130 -11.65 13.37 -11.47
C THR A 130 -12.51 12.12 -11.24
N GLN A 131 -11.97 11.07 -10.63
CA GLN A 131 -12.73 9.86 -10.26
C GLN A 131 -13.73 10.14 -9.13
N LEU A 132 -13.32 10.90 -8.10
CA LEU A 132 -14.22 11.31 -7.01
C LEU A 132 -15.44 12.09 -7.51
N ARG A 133 -15.29 12.91 -8.57
CA ARG A 133 -16.42 13.61 -9.20
C ARG A 133 -17.45 12.67 -9.80
N ARG A 134 -17.05 11.53 -10.36
CA ARG A 134 -17.96 10.56 -11.01
C ARG A 134 -18.80 9.79 -10.01
N ILE A 135 -18.29 9.55 -8.80
CA ILE A 135 -19.03 8.84 -7.75
C ILE A 135 -20.23 9.69 -7.23
N ASN A 136 -20.14 11.02 -7.28
CA ASN A 136 -21.18 11.91 -6.77
C ASN A 136 -22.26 12.29 -7.80
N THR A 137 -22.19 11.81 -9.04
CA THR A 137 -23.14 12.17 -10.10
C THR A 137 -24.16 11.07 -10.42
N GLU A 138 -24.07 9.89 -9.82
CA GLU A 138 -25.14 8.89 -9.90
C GLU A 138 -25.98 8.94 -8.60
N PRO A 139 -27.31 9.15 -8.69
CA PRO A 139 -28.15 9.04 -7.50
C PRO A 139 -28.13 7.60 -7.02
N SER A 140 -27.58 7.42 -5.84
CA SER A 140 -27.47 6.16 -5.14
C SER A 140 -28.84 5.48 -4.99
N SER A 141 -29.11 4.51 -5.86
CA SER A 141 -30.09 3.47 -5.58
C SER A 141 -29.40 2.14 -5.77
N SER A 142 -28.71 1.71 -4.75
CA SER A 142 -28.59 0.31 -4.32
C SER A 142 -27.49 0.15 -3.27
N GLU A 143 -27.92 -0.30 -2.13
CA GLU A 143 -27.10 -0.78 -1.03
C GLU A 143 -26.04 -1.79 -1.52
N GLY A 144 -24.79 -1.58 -1.07
CA GLY A 144 -23.83 -2.64 -0.75
C GLY A 144 -23.72 -3.85 -1.66
N LYS A 145 -23.66 -3.68 -2.99
CA LYS A 145 -23.16 -4.74 -3.89
C LYS A 145 -21.98 -4.17 -4.68
N GLN A 146 -20.76 -4.45 -4.22
CA GLN A 146 -19.61 -4.44 -5.11
C GLN A 146 -19.99 -5.33 -6.30
N ASN A 147 -20.10 -4.71 -7.49
CA ASN A 147 -20.44 -5.45 -8.69
C ASN A 147 -19.43 -6.59 -8.93
N LEU A 148 -19.92 -7.81 -8.80
CA LEU A 148 -19.19 -9.07 -9.03
C LEU A 148 -18.57 -9.19 -10.43
N GLY A 149 -18.72 -8.17 -11.30
CA GLY A 149 -18.31 -8.20 -12.70
C GLY A 149 -16.91 -7.70 -13.04
N ASP A 150 -16.21 -6.99 -12.15
CA ASP A 150 -15.02 -6.22 -12.52
C ASP A 150 -13.68 -6.66 -11.92
N ILE A 151 -13.62 -7.75 -11.16
CA ILE A 151 -12.34 -8.26 -10.67
C ILE A 151 -11.70 -9.12 -11.76
N SER A 152 -10.93 -8.49 -12.65
CA SER A 152 -10.13 -9.22 -13.61
C SER A 152 -8.71 -9.45 -13.09
N LEU A 153 -8.38 -10.71 -12.86
CA LEU A 153 -7.01 -11.14 -12.59
C LEU A 153 -6.31 -11.43 -13.92
N SER A 154 -5.07 -10.97 -14.06
CA SER A 154 -4.23 -11.40 -15.18
C SER A 154 -3.92 -12.90 -15.07
N SER A 155 -3.50 -13.52 -16.17
CA SER A 155 -3.10 -14.95 -16.19
C SER A 155 -2.06 -15.27 -15.11
N LYS A 156 -1.10 -14.38 -14.86
CA LYS A 156 -0.08 -14.56 -13.81
C LYS A 156 -0.65 -14.40 -12.40
N GLU A 157 -1.49 -13.42 -12.18
CA GLU A 157 -2.17 -13.24 -10.90
C GLU A 157 -3.06 -14.43 -10.57
N GLN A 158 -3.73 -15.00 -11.58
CA GLN A 158 -4.52 -16.22 -11.41
C GLN A 158 -3.65 -17.40 -10.99
N GLN A 159 -2.52 -17.64 -11.67
CA GLN A 159 -1.59 -18.71 -11.32
C GLN A 159 -1.05 -18.56 -9.89
N ILE A 160 -0.76 -17.33 -9.45
CA ILE A 160 -0.29 -17.05 -8.10
C ILE A 160 -1.42 -17.30 -7.10
N LEU A 161 -2.64 -16.84 -7.38
CA LEU A 161 -3.82 -17.07 -6.55
C LEU A 161 -4.11 -18.57 -6.39
N ASP A 162 -4.05 -19.34 -7.46
CA ASP A 162 -4.19 -20.81 -7.43
C ASP A 162 -3.05 -21.44 -6.61
N GLY A 163 -1.82 -20.95 -6.73
CA GLY A 163 -0.70 -21.41 -5.92
C GLY A 163 -0.93 -21.20 -4.41
N ILE A 164 -1.42 -20.02 -4.01
CA ILE A 164 -1.75 -19.80 -2.59
C ILE A 164 -2.95 -20.62 -2.13
N ALA A 165 -3.91 -20.91 -3.00
CA ALA A 165 -5.05 -21.78 -2.71
C ALA A 165 -4.62 -23.23 -2.49
N ASN A 166 -3.56 -23.68 -3.17
CA ASN A 166 -2.92 -24.98 -2.97
C ASN A 166 -1.99 -25.03 -1.73
N GLY A 167 -1.93 -23.97 -0.93
CA GLY A 167 -1.09 -23.92 0.26
C GLY A 167 0.42 -23.73 -0.02
N LEU A 168 0.81 -23.40 -1.27
CA LEU A 168 2.20 -23.24 -1.63
C LEU A 168 2.77 -21.95 -1.01
N THR A 169 4.03 -21.99 -0.56
CA THR A 169 4.73 -20.79 -0.08
C THR A 169 5.14 -19.88 -1.24
N ASN A 170 5.37 -18.59 -0.98
CA ASN A 170 5.87 -17.65 -2.00
C ASN A 170 7.13 -18.16 -2.68
N LYS A 171 8.01 -18.82 -1.94
CA LYS A 171 9.24 -19.43 -2.47
C LYS A 171 8.94 -20.55 -3.48
N VAL A 172 7.99 -21.41 -3.20
CA VAL A 172 7.61 -22.52 -4.10
C VAL A 172 6.93 -21.95 -5.35
N ILE A 173 5.98 -21.00 -5.19
CA ILE A 173 5.32 -20.33 -6.33
C ILE A 173 6.36 -19.63 -7.21
N ALA A 174 7.37 -18.99 -6.61
CA ALA A 174 8.44 -18.31 -7.33
C ALA A 174 9.25 -19.30 -8.21
N ILE A 175 9.56 -20.48 -7.69
CA ILE A 175 10.25 -21.53 -8.44
C ILE A 175 9.38 -22.03 -9.60
N ASP A 176 8.11 -22.35 -9.32
CA ASP A 176 7.16 -22.89 -10.31
C ASP A 176 6.92 -21.90 -11.47
N LEU A 177 6.82 -20.62 -11.17
CA LEU A 177 6.57 -19.57 -12.16
C LEU A 177 7.84 -18.95 -12.75
N ARG A 178 9.03 -19.43 -12.34
CA ARG A 178 10.35 -18.91 -12.74
C ARG A 178 10.49 -17.40 -12.49
N MET A 179 10.07 -16.99 -11.31
CA MET A 179 10.08 -15.61 -10.84
C MET A 179 10.95 -15.48 -9.57
N SER A 180 11.32 -14.25 -9.19
CA SER A 180 11.87 -14.02 -7.87
C SER A 180 10.75 -14.08 -6.81
N GLN A 181 11.08 -14.46 -5.57
CA GLN A 181 10.12 -14.43 -4.46
C GLN A 181 9.53 -13.02 -4.29
N ARG A 182 10.35 -11.99 -4.43
CA ARG A 182 9.95 -10.59 -4.40
C ARG A 182 8.92 -10.25 -5.48
N THR A 183 9.05 -10.81 -6.69
CA THR A 183 8.07 -10.63 -7.77
C THR A 183 6.72 -11.27 -7.40
N ILE A 184 6.74 -12.40 -6.72
CA ILE A 184 5.52 -13.05 -6.22
C ILE A 184 4.85 -12.19 -5.15
N GLU A 185 5.60 -11.68 -4.19
CA GLU A 185 5.10 -10.78 -3.13
C GLU A 185 4.47 -9.51 -3.71
N TYR A 186 5.09 -8.93 -4.72
CA TYR A 186 4.51 -7.83 -5.48
C TYR A 186 3.17 -8.18 -6.13
N HIS A 187 3.07 -9.34 -6.80
CA HIS A 187 1.80 -9.77 -7.40
C HIS A 187 0.75 -10.11 -6.34
N LEU A 188 1.14 -10.69 -5.20
CA LEU A 188 0.22 -10.96 -4.10
C LEU A 188 -0.37 -9.68 -3.54
N THR A 189 0.44 -8.65 -3.33
CA THR A 189 -0.06 -7.34 -2.90
C THR A 189 -1.06 -6.78 -3.90
N LYS A 190 -0.80 -6.88 -5.21
CA LYS A 190 -1.76 -6.48 -6.24
C LYS A 190 -3.07 -7.28 -6.19
N ILE A 191 -2.97 -8.59 -6.00
CA ILE A 191 -4.15 -9.47 -5.86
C ILE A 191 -4.96 -9.05 -4.63
N PHE A 192 -4.30 -8.81 -3.49
CA PHE A 192 -4.97 -8.41 -2.25
C PHE A 192 -5.70 -7.07 -2.42
N LEU A 193 -5.06 -6.10 -3.09
CA LEU A 193 -5.68 -4.83 -3.43
C LEU A 193 -6.90 -4.99 -4.34
N LYS A 194 -6.79 -5.82 -5.39
CA LYS A 194 -7.92 -6.11 -6.31
C LYS A 194 -9.09 -6.78 -5.60
N LEU A 195 -8.80 -7.64 -4.62
CA LEU A 195 -9.80 -8.34 -3.83
C LEU A 195 -10.33 -7.50 -2.65
N GLY A 196 -9.70 -6.37 -2.35
CA GLY A 196 -10.07 -5.53 -1.20
C GLY A 196 -9.80 -6.19 0.13
N VAL A 197 -8.67 -6.89 0.27
CA VAL A 197 -8.30 -7.64 1.46
C VAL A 197 -6.89 -7.28 1.93
N GLY A 198 -6.62 -7.49 3.22
CA GLY A 198 -5.33 -7.17 3.83
C GLY A 198 -4.42 -8.38 4.05
N SER A 199 -4.91 -9.61 3.92
CA SER A 199 -4.15 -10.81 4.26
C SER A 199 -4.33 -11.94 3.26
N ARG A 200 -3.37 -12.88 3.27
CA ARG A 200 -3.41 -14.11 2.48
C ARG A 200 -4.67 -14.95 2.74
N THR A 201 -5.05 -15.07 4.02
CA THR A 201 -6.23 -15.83 4.42
C THR A 201 -7.52 -15.17 3.92
N GLU A 202 -7.62 -13.86 4.06
CA GLU A 202 -8.76 -13.10 3.53
C GLU A 202 -8.82 -13.19 2.00
N ALA A 203 -7.67 -13.15 1.31
CA ALA A 203 -7.63 -13.29 -0.14
C ALA A 203 -8.19 -14.65 -0.61
N LEU A 204 -7.88 -15.72 0.09
CA LEU A 204 -8.42 -17.06 -0.20
C LEU A 204 -9.94 -17.13 0.04
N LEU A 205 -10.43 -16.58 1.15
CA LEU A 205 -11.85 -16.54 1.45
C LEU A 205 -12.61 -15.73 0.38
N LYS A 206 -12.08 -14.56 0.04
CA LYS A 206 -12.68 -13.67 -0.95
C LYS A 206 -12.63 -14.27 -2.36
N ALA A 207 -11.52 -14.90 -2.73
CA ALA A 207 -11.39 -15.60 -4.01
C ALA A 207 -12.37 -16.77 -4.14
N LYS A 208 -12.63 -17.48 -3.06
CA LYS A 208 -13.65 -18.54 -3.01
C LYS A 208 -15.06 -17.98 -3.14
N GLU A 209 -15.38 -16.90 -2.40
CA GLU A 209 -16.67 -16.20 -2.46
C GLU A 209 -16.98 -15.72 -3.90
N PHE A 210 -15.98 -15.19 -4.60
CA PHE A 210 -16.12 -14.67 -5.96
C PHE A 210 -15.93 -15.71 -7.07
N GLY A 211 -15.71 -16.99 -6.72
CA GLY A 211 -15.50 -18.04 -7.71
C GLY A 211 -14.26 -17.87 -8.58
N LEU A 212 -13.24 -17.20 -8.07
CA LEU A 212 -12.00 -16.90 -8.79
C LEU A 212 -10.98 -18.04 -8.73
N LEU A 213 -11.21 -19.07 -7.95
CA LEU A 213 -10.32 -20.23 -7.86
C LEU A 213 -10.59 -21.20 -9.00
N SER A 214 -9.53 -21.70 -9.64
CA SER A 214 -9.63 -22.68 -10.71
C SER A 214 -10.29 -23.98 -10.20
N LYS A 215 -11.20 -24.57 -10.98
CA LYS A 215 -12.02 -25.73 -10.61
C LYS A 215 -11.27 -27.05 -10.31
N GLN A 216 -9.94 -27.03 -10.20
CA GLN A 216 -9.15 -28.24 -9.91
C GLN A 216 -8.98 -28.53 -8.39
N LEU A 217 -9.68 -27.79 -7.52
CA LEU A 217 -9.54 -27.86 -6.05
C LEU A 217 -10.85 -28.26 -5.35
N MET A 218 -11.60 -29.22 -5.91
CA MET A 218 -12.63 -29.94 -5.20
C MET A 218 -12.25 -31.40 -5.01
#